data_73380bea6ae97dd1c215d5894a0a8a76
#
_entry.id   73380bea6ae97dd1c215d5894a0a8a76
#
_cell.length_a   1.000
_cell.length_b   1.000
_cell.length_c   1.000
_cell.angle_alpha   90.00
_cell.angle_beta   90.00
_cell.angle_gamma   90.00
#
_symmetry.space_group_name_H-M   'P 1'
#
loop_
_entity.id
_entity.type
_entity.pdbx_description
1 polymer ?
#
loop_
_entity_poly.entity_id
_entity_poly.type
_entity_poly.pdbx_seq_one_letter_code
_entity_poly.pdbx_strand_id
1 'polypeptide(L)'
;MADKLFNCRFAREFANVNLICFPWAGGGSNFYALWGKDLPDFIEVHAITLPGRESRFKEPCLKELNPLVDDLVEKIYNKFSKKKFAFFGHSLGSLLSFEVARKLKNKYNIEPLKMFISGASPSHSSYRKQDPKFGKMTDAEFKIFLEKLGGTPKEILDNDEIMELYLPALKADYGLLDQFDFQPEPGKAVVSCPIQMYDGDHDKKHDYMMVSEVNKMELSKKD
;
A
#
# COMPACT_ATOMS: atom_id res chain seq x y z
N MET A 1 -11.26 -6.16 22.67
CA MET A 1 -10.93 -7.06 21.54
C MET A 1 -9.61 -6.60 20.96
N ALA A 2 -8.69 -7.52 20.64
CA ALA A 2 -7.44 -7.16 19.98
C ALA A 2 -7.77 -6.51 18.62
N ASP A 3 -7.03 -5.44 18.30
CA ASP A 3 -7.18 -4.74 17.03
C ASP A 3 -6.66 -5.66 15.90
N LYS A 4 -7.58 -6.21 15.10
CA LYS A 4 -7.26 -7.11 14.00
C LYS A 4 -6.61 -6.42 12.79
N LEU A 5 -6.56 -5.10 12.79
CA LEU A 5 -5.96 -4.33 11.69
C LEU A 5 -4.44 -4.47 11.65
N PHE A 6 -3.79 -4.44 12.82
CA PHE A 6 -2.33 -4.46 12.91
C PHE A 6 -1.83 -5.83 13.36
N ASN A 7 -1.17 -6.53 12.45
CA ASN A 7 -0.46 -7.76 12.75
C ASN A 7 0.97 -7.43 13.19
N CYS A 8 1.23 -7.50 14.49
CA CYS A 8 2.57 -7.35 15.09
C CYS A 8 3.00 -8.70 15.66
N ARG A 9 3.76 -9.47 14.88
CA ARG A 9 4.17 -10.82 15.27
C ARG A 9 5.33 -10.83 16.27
N PHE A 10 6.18 -9.82 16.22
CA PHE A 10 7.36 -9.66 17.08
C PHE A 10 7.27 -8.32 17.78
N ALA A 11 6.47 -8.29 18.86
CA ALA A 11 6.32 -7.09 19.68
C ALA A 11 7.63 -6.75 20.40
N ARG A 12 7.98 -5.45 20.41
CA ARG A 12 9.23 -4.92 20.97
C ARG A 12 8.93 -3.71 21.84
N GLU A 13 8.94 -3.92 23.15
CA GLU A 13 8.58 -2.88 24.12
C GLU A 13 9.42 -1.60 24.01
N PHE A 14 10.69 -1.75 23.63
CA PHE A 14 11.65 -0.64 23.54
C PHE A 14 11.95 -0.21 22.10
N ALA A 15 11.06 -0.55 21.16
CA ALA A 15 11.24 -0.10 19.78
C ALA A 15 11.16 1.44 19.69
N ASN A 16 12.14 2.03 19.02
CA ASN A 16 12.20 3.48 18.81
C ASN A 16 11.35 3.92 17.60
N VAL A 17 11.10 3.00 16.65
CA VAL A 17 10.36 3.26 15.41
C VAL A 17 9.36 2.14 15.16
N ASN A 18 8.15 2.50 14.78
CA ASN A 18 7.11 1.57 14.36
C ASN A 18 7.05 1.58 12.83
N LEU A 19 7.41 0.48 12.17
CA LEU A 19 7.28 0.33 10.73
C LEU A 19 5.90 -0.20 10.39
N ILE A 20 5.06 0.63 9.77
CA ILE A 20 3.71 0.26 9.36
C ILE A 20 3.76 -0.17 7.90
N CYS A 21 3.44 -1.44 7.63
CA CYS A 21 3.54 -2.04 6.31
C CYS A 21 2.15 -2.21 5.68
N PHE A 22 1.99 -1.68 4.46
CA PHE A 22 0.77 -1.71 3.67
C PHE A 22 0.89 -2.80 2.60
N PRO A 23 -0.04 -3.78 2.53
CA PRO A 23 0.05 -4.91 1.63
C PRO A 23 -0.24 -4.51 0.18
N TRP A 24 0.32 -5.29 -0.77
CA TRP A 24 -0.05 -5.23 -2.18
C TRP A 24 -1.45 -5.81 -2.42
N ALA A 25 -2.01 -5.61 -3.62
CA ALA A 25 -3.32 -6.15 -4.00
C ALA A 25 -3.36 -7.68 -3.87
N GLY A 26 -4.31 -8.20 -3.10
CA GLY A 26 -4.41 -9.62 -2.74
C GLY A 26 -3.42 -10.06 -1.64
N GLY A 27 -2.46 -9.24 -1.27
CA GLY A 27 -1.49 -9.55 -0.23
C GLY A 27 -2.09 -9.52 1.18
N GLY A 28 -1.45 -10.25 2.09
CA GLY A 28 -1.80 -10.28 3.51
C GLY A 28 -0.75 -9.60 4.39
N SER A 29 -1.05 -9.51 5.66
CA SER A 29 -0.18 -8.92 6.67
C SER A 29 0.96 -9.87 7.09
N ASN A 30 0.76 -11.19 6.97
CA ASN A 30 1.71 -12.18 7.49
C ASN A 30 3.09 -12.05 6.86
N PHE A 31 3.18 -11.73 5.57
CA PHE A 31 4.45 -11.54 4.88
C PHE A 31 5.31 -10.46 5.55
N TYR A 32 4.74 -9.27 5.76
CA TYR A 32 5.46 -8.16 6.37
C TYR A 32 5.66 -8.33 7.88
N ALA A 33 4.72 -8.98 8.58
CA ALA A 33 4.87 -9.24 10.01
C ALA A 33 6.09 -10.12 10.30
N LEU A 34 6.50 -10.99 9.37
CA LEU A 34 7.72 -11.80 9.46
C LEU A 34 9.01 -10.97 9.40
N TRP A 35 9.02 -9.80 8.78
CA TRP A 35 10.18 -8.92 8.72
C TRP A 35 10.67 -8.52 10.12
N GLY A 36 9.76 -8.51 11.10
CA GLY A 36 10.16 -8.27 12.48
C GLY A 36 11.19 -9.27 13.01
N LYS A 37 11.36 -10.45 12.40
CA LYS A 37 12.39 -11.41 12.78
C LYS A 37 13.80 -10.93 12.42
N ASP A 38 13.94 -10.25 11.27
CA ASP A 38 15.23 -9.95 10.65
C ASP A 38 15.63 -8.47 10.81
N LEU A 39 14.68 -7.60 11.18
CA LEU A 39 14.94 -6.19 11.43
C LEU A 39 15.54 -5.96 12.83
N PRO A 40 16.35 -4.89 13.01
CA PRO A 40 16.93 -4.53 14.30
C PRO A 40 15.89 -4.31 15.40
N ASP A 41 16.27 -4.57 16.67
CA ASP A 41 15.34 -4.52 17.81
C ASP A 41 14.74 -3.14 18.10
N PHE A 42 15.31 -2.07 17.56
CA PHE A 42 14.74 -0.73 17.68
C PHE A 42 13.59 -0.45 16.69
N ILE A 43 13.24 -1.40 15.80
CA ILE A 43 12.12 -1.30 14.85
C ILE A 43 11.06 -2.35 15.19
N GLU A 44 9.82 -1.93 15.47
CA GLU A 44 8.66 -2.81 15.60
C GLU A 44 7.81 -2.79 14.33
N VAL A 45 7.49 -3.96 13.78
CA VAL A 45 6.71 -4.07 12.53
C VAL A 45 5.23 -4.25 12.83
N HIS A 46 4.40 -3.41 12.21
CA HIS A 46 2.94 -3.46 12.25
C HIS A 46 2.39 -3.60 10.84
N ALA A 47 2.12 -4.83 10.41
CA ALA A 47 1.58 -5.08 9.09
C ALA A 47 0.05 -4.92 9.07
N ILE A 48 -0.47 -4.19 8.09
CA ILE A 48 -1.91 -3.95 7.95
C ILE A 48 -2.59 -5.19 7.37
N THR A 49 -3.66 -5.64 8.02
CA THR A 49 -4.57 -6.68 7.51
C THR A 49 -5.82 -6.01 6.95
N LEU A 50 -5.97 -6.01 5.63
CA LEU A 50 -7.20 -5.53 4.99
C LEU A 50 -8.35 -6.51 5.21
N PRO A 51 -9.63 -6.07 5.16
CA PRO A 51 -10.79 -6.96 5.27
C PRO A 51 -10.81 -8.05 4.19
N GLY A 52 -11.48 -9.16 4.48
CA GLY A 52 -11.64 -10.28 3.55
C GLY A 52 -10.46 -11.25 3.51
N ARG A 53 -9.49 -11.12 4.44
CA ARG A 53 -8.31 -12.01 4.47
C ARG A 53 -7.78 -12.24 5.88
N GLU A 54 -7.03 -13.33 6.07
CA GLU A 54 -6.35 -13.69 7.33
C GLU A 54 -7.27 -13.57 8.55
N SER A 55 -6.85 -12.84 9.60
CA SER A 55 -7.64 -12.62 10.83
C SER A 55 -8.96 -11.86 10.59
N ARG A 56 -9.11 -11.21 9.43
CA ARG A 56 -10.30 -10.43 9.02
C ARG A 56 -11.07 -11.11 7.87
N PHE A 57 -10.85 -12.41 7.63
CA PHE A 57 -11.43 -13.15 6.52
C PHE A 57 -12.97 -13.06 6.44
N LYS A 58 -13.64 -13.04 7.58
CA LYS A 58 -15.12 -12.94 7.65
C LYS A 58 -15.69 -11.54 7.41
N GLU A 59 -14.81 -10.54 7.34
CA GLU A 59 -15.24 -9.17 7.06
C GLU A 59 -15.39 -8.97 5.54
N PRO A 60 -16.40 -8.23 5.07
CA PRO A 60 -16.56 -7.95 3.64
C PRO A 60 -15.38 -7.14 3.13
N CYS A 61 -14.89 -7.47 1.93
CA CYS A 61 -13.86 -6.69 1.27
C CYS A 61 -14.34 -5.26 1.01
N LEU A 62 -13.51 -4.27 1.32
CA LEU A 62 -13.84 -2.87 1.04
C LEU A 62 -13.63 -2.58 -0.46
N LYS A 63 -14.61 -1.92 -1.05
CA LYS A 63 -14.62 -1.57 -2.48
C LYS A 63 -14.46 -0.07 -2.72
N GLU A 64 -14.44 0.73 -1.68
CA GLU A 64 -14.35 2.18 -1.75
C GLU A 64 -13.08 2.68 -1.06
N LEU A 65 -12.28 3.44 -1.81
CA LEU A 65 -10.97 3.93 -1.37
C LEU A 65 -11.08 4.89 -0.19
N ASN A 66 -11.97 5.90 -0.28
CA ASN A 66 -12.03 6.94 0.73
C ASN A 66 -12.41 6.40 2.12
N PRO A 67 -13.46 5.57 2.29
CA PRO A 67 -13.77 4.96 3.58
C PRO A 67 -12.62 4.10 4.13
N LEU A 68 -11.93 3.35 3.26
CA LEU A 68 -10.78 2.55 3.68
C LEU A 68 -9.65 3.45 4.21
N VAL A 69 -9.28 4.48 3.45
CA VAL A 69 -8.19 5.39 3.84
C VAL A 69 -8.56 6.16 5.11
N ASP A 70 -9.82 6.60 5.26
CA ASP A 70 -10.27 7.30 6.46
C ASP A 70 -10.20 6.41 7.70
N ASP A 71 -10.63 5.15 7.62
CA ASP A 71 -10.50 4.17 8.72
C ASP A 71 -9.02 3.93 9.11
N LEU A 72 -8.15 3.77 8.11
CA LEU A 72 -6.70 3.61 8.33
C LEU A 72 -6.09 4.84 9.02
N VAL A 73 -6.45 6.04 8.57
CA VAL A 73 -5.99 7.31 9.17
C VAL A 73 -6.36 7.39 10.64
N GLU A 74 -7.63 7.12 10.99
CA GLU A 74 -8.09 7.18 12.37
C GLU A 74 -7.35 6.16 13.26
N LYS A 75 -7.24 4.92 12.79
CA LYS A 75 -6.60 3.85 13.57
C LYS A 75 -5.09 4.06 13.72
N ILE A 76 -4.42 4.55 12.69
CA ILE A 76 -3.00 4.89 12.75
C ILE A 76 -2.79 6.08 13.68
N TYR A 77 -3.60 7.13 13.58
CA TYR A 77 -3.53 8.27 14.48
C TYR A 77 -3.71 7.83 15.95
N ASN A 78 -4.75 7.09 16.25
CA ASN A 78 -5.05 6.64 17.61
C ASN A 78 -3.93 5.80 18.22
N LYS A 79 -3.26 4.97 17.43
CA LYS A 79 -2.22 4.05 17.92
C LYS A 79 -0.82 4.65 17.91
N PHE A 80 -0.50 5.51 16.94
CA PHE A 80 0.88 5.93 16.68
C PHE A 80 1.12 7.44 16.75
N SER A 81 0.12 8.29 17.01
CA SER A 81 0.30 9.76 17.02
C SER A 81 1.35 10.26 18.02
N LYS A 82 1.62 9.50 19.08
CA LYS A 82 2.65 9.80 20.10
C LYS A 82 3.94 8.98 19.91
N LYS A 83 4.07 8.26 18.82
CA LYS A 83 5.21 7.37 18.53
C LYS A 83 5.88 7.78 17.24
N LYS A 84 7.17 7.49 17.11
CA LYS A 84 7.87 7.59 15.84
C LYS A 84 7.44 6.42 14.96
N PHE A 85 7.00 6.71 13.74
CA PHE A 85 6.58 5.68 12.77
C PHE A 85 7.09 5.98 11.37
N ALA A 86 7.25 4.93 10.58
CA ALA A 86 7.59 4.99 9.16
C ALA A 86 6.61 4.11 8.38
N PHE A 87 6.45 4.38 7.10
CA PHE A 87 5.59 3.60 6.21
C PHE A 87 6.40 2.80 5.21
N PHE A 88 5.96 1.58 4.96
CA PHE A 88 6.37 0.78 3.81
C PHE A 88 5.11 0.36 3.04
N GLY A 89 5.14 0.50 1.72
CA GLY A 89 4.09 -0.01 0.84
C GLY A 89 4.66 -0.60 -0.43
N HIS A 90 4.00 -1.66 -0.95
CA HIS A 90 4.29 -2.21 -2.26
C HIS A 90 3.04 -2.19 -3.13
N SER A 91 3.16 -1.75 -4.39
CA SER A 91 2.06 -1.69 -5.35
C SER A 91 0.85 -0.91 -4.80
N LEU A 92 -0.33 -1.52 -4.62
CA LEU A 92 -1.49 -0.93 -3.95
C LEU A 92 -1.12 -0.32 -2.59
N GLY A 93 -0.30 -1.03 -1.81
CA GLY A 93 0.14 -0.57 -0.49
C GLY A 93 0.94 0.73 -0.54
N SER A 94 1.69 0.97 -1.61
CA SER A 94 2.38 2.24 -1.85
C SER A 94 1.40 3.41 -1.97
N LEU A 95 0.36 3.23 -2.77
CA LEU A 95 -0.68 4.25 -2.99
C LEU A 95 -1.50 4.49 -1.72
N LEU A 96 -1.88 3.41 -1.02
CA LEU A 96 -2.59 3.52 0.27
C LEU A 96 -1.73 4.26 1.30
N SER A 97 -0.45 3.92 1.44
CA SER A 97 0.44 4.57 2.39
C SER A 97 0.60 6.07 2.10
N PHE A 98 0.67 6.45 0.81
CA PHE A 98 0.74 7.86 0.40
C PHE A 98 -0.55 8.61 0.74
N GLU A 99 -1.73 8.07 0.41
CA GLU A 99 -3.01 8.70 0.72
C GLU A 99 -3.23 8.83 2.23
N VAL A 100 -2.84 7.82 3.00
CA VAL A 100 -2.89 7.87 4.46
C VAL A 100 -1.96 8.95 5.01
N ALA A 101 -0.70 9.02 4.53
CA ALA A 101 0.24 10.06 4.97
C ALA A 101 -0.28 11.47 4.66
N ARG A 102 -0.81 11.68 3.45
CA ARG A 102 -1.42 12.94 3.02
C ARG A 102 -2.59 13.34 3.92
N LYS A 103 -3.52 12.41 4.21
CA LYS A 103 -4.66 12.70 5.09
C LYS A 103 -4.24 12.90 6.55
N LEU A 104 -3.25 12.16 7.07
CA LEU A 104 -2.68 12.37 8.41
C LEU A 104 -2.09 13.77 8.56
N LYS A 105 -1.33 14.22 7.55
CA LYS A 105 -0.78 15.58 7.52
C LYS A 105 -1.88 16.63 7.52
N ASN A 106 -2.86 16.50 6.62
CA ASN A 106 -3.91 17.49 6.46
C ASN A 106 -4.84 17.57 7.66
N LYS A 107 -5.18 16.42 8.28
CA LYS A 107 -6.16 16.36 9.37
C LYS A 107 -5.54 16.58 10.75
N TYR A 108 -4.34 16.05 10.97
CA TYR A 108 -3.72 15.98 12.29
C TYR A 108 -2.35 16.65 12.38
N ASN A 109 -1.83 17.13 11.25
CA ASN A 109 -0.49 17.71 11.15
C ASN A 109 0.62 16.77 11.65
N ILE A 110 0.49 15.45 11.37
CA ILE A 110 1.51 14.46 11.65
C ILE A 110 1.90 13.74 10.36
N GLU A 111 3.17 13.36 10.28
CA GLU A 111 3.74 12.64 9.13
C GLU A 111 4.62 11.47 9.61
N PRO A 112 4.77 10.42 8.79
CA PRO A 112 5.78 9.41 9.05
C PRO A 112 7.19 10.01 9.00
N LEU A 113 8.15 9.44 9.73
CA LEU A 113 9.56 9.83 9.65
C LEU A 113 10.13 9.65 8.24
N LYS A 114 9.69 8.61 7.55
CA LYS A 114 10.10 8.26 6.19
C LYS A 114 9.05 7.34 5.56
N MET A 115 8.94 7.42 4.25
CA MET A 115 8.14 6.48 3.45
C MET A 115 9.04 5.66 2.53
N PHE A 116 8.76 4.37 2.45
CA PHE A 116 9.37 3.43 1.53
C PHE A 116 8.30 2.97 0.55
N ILE A 117 8.42 3.38 -0.70
CA ILE A 117 7.46 3.15 -1.78
C ILE A 117 8.08 2.16 -2.76
N SER A 118 7.41 1.06 -3.02
CA SER A 118 7.92 0.00 -3.90
C SER A 118 6.91 -0.35 -4.99
N GLY A 119 7.38 -0.44 -6.25
CA GLY A 119 6.60 -0.95 -7.37
C GLY A 119 5.28 -0.23 -7.64
N ALA A 120 5.24 1.10 -7.61
CA ALA A 120 4.03 1.87 -7.85
C ALA A 120 4.31 3.22 -8.54
N SER A 121 3.56 3.50 -9.60
CA SER A 121 3.52 4.83 -10.20
C SER A 121 2.68 5.80 -9.37
N PRO A 122 3.01 7.10 -9.33
CA PRO A 122 2.20 8.11 -8.66
C PRO A 122 0.74 8.12 -9.14
N SER A 123 -0.20 8.48 -8.28
CA SER A 123 -1.64 8.50 -8.59
C SER A 123 -1.99 9.40 -9.79
N HIS A 124 -1.25 10.51 -9.98
CA HIS A 124 -1.44 11.45 -11.09
C HIS A 124 -0.71 11.06 -12.39
N SER A 125 0.00 9.93 -12.42
CA SER A 125 0.76 9.48 -13.59
C SER A 125 -0.18 9.20 -14.77
N SER A 126 0.22 9.67 -15.97
CA SER A 126 -0.48 9.36 -17.22
C SER A 126 -0.50 7.86 -17.53
N TYR A 127 0.47 7.12 -17.03
CA TYR A 127 0.53 5.66 -17.14
C TYR A 127 -0.68 4.97 -16.51
N ARG A 128 -1.09 5.42 -15.32
CA ARG A 128 -2.26 4.87 -14.62
C ARG A 128 -3.57 5.11 -15.34
N LYS A 129 -3.65 6.18 -16.14
CA LYS A 129 -4.85 6.46 -16.97
C LYS A 129 -5.04 5.47 -18.11
N GLN A 130 -3.99 4.71 -18.45
CA GLN A 130 -4.02 3.68 -19.49
C GLN A 130 -4.36 2.30 -18.93
N ASP A 131 -4.36 2.13 -17.61
CA ASP A 131 -4.73 0.87 -16.98
C ASP A 131 -6.20 0.55 -17.27
N PRO A 132 -6.53 -0.73 -17.44
CA PRO A 132 -7.92 -1.15 -17.60
C PRO A 132 -8.72 -0.82 -16.33
N LYS A 133 -10.03 -0.65 -16.46
CA LYS A 133 -10.91 -0.43 -15.31
C LYS A 133 -11.24 -1.77 -14.64
N PHE A 134 -10.42 -2.12 -13.66
CA PHE A 134 -10.46 -3.43 -12.96
C PHE A 134 -11.81 -3.71 -12.31
N GLY A 135 -12.42 -2.71 -11.70
CA GLY A 135 -13.73 -2.84 -11.04
C GLY A 135 -14.88 -3.21 -11.97
N LYS A 136 -14.68 -3.10 -13.30
CA LYS A 136 -15.67 -3.45 -14.32
C LYS A 136 -15.44 -4.81 -14.99
N MET A 137 -14.31 -5.46 -14.71
CA MET A 137 -13.99 -6.76 -15.30
C MET A 137 -14.86 -7.87 -14.71
N THR A 138 -15.30 -8.78 -15.57
CA THR A 138 -15.84 -10.09 -15.15
C THR A 138 -14.73 -10.91 -14.50
N ASP A 139 -15.08 -11.99 -13.80
CA ASP A 139 -14.09 -12.88 -13.17
C ASP A 139 -13.18 -13.54 -14.21
N ALA A 140 -13.75 -13.93 -15.35
CA ALA A 140 -12.99 -14.52 -16.45
C ALA A 140 -11.99 -13.52 -17.07
N GLU A 141 -12.42 -12.30 -17.34
CA GLU A 141 -11.54 -11.24 -17.85
C GLU A 141 -10.41 -10.91 -16.86
N PHE A 142 -10.74 -10.87 -15.57
CA PHE A 142 -9.78 -10.58 -14.53
C PHE A 142 -8.75 -11.72 -14.37
N LYS A 143 -9.17 -12.98 -14.49
CA LYS A 143 -8.26 -14.15 -14.50
C LYS A 143 -7.28 -14.07 -15.68
N ILE A 144 -7.75 -13.77 -16.88
CA ILE A 144 -6.91 -13.56 -18.09
C ILE A 144 -5.93 -12.39 -17.87
N PHE A 145 -6.39 -11.31 -17.22
CA PHE A 145 -5.53 -10.19 -16.90
C PHE A 145 -4.39 -10.61 -15.95
N LEU A 146 -4.69 -11.36 -14.89
CA LEU A 146 -3.69 -11.85 -13.93
C LEU A 146 -2.66 -12.77 -14.60
N GLU A 147 -3.07 -13.64 -15.51
CA GLU A 147 -2.16 -14.47 -16.31
C GLU A 147 -1.18 -13.62 -17.12
N LYS A 148 -1.67 -12.56 -17.79
CA LYS A 148 -0.85 -11.66 -18.61
C LYS A 148 0.08 -10.80 -17.80
N LEU A 149 -0.37 -10.36 -16.62
CA LEU A 149 0.43 -9.54 -15.71
C LEU A 149 1.63 -10.34 -15.16
N GLY A 150 1.45 -11.65 -14.95
CA GLY A 150 2.42 -12.48 -14.23
C GLY A 150 2.37 -12.22 -12.72
N GLY A 151 3.29 -12.87 -11.99
CA GLY A 151 3.37 -12.70 -10.52
C GLY A 151 2.42 -13.59 -9.73
N THR A 152 1.32 -14.09 -10.32
CA THR A 152 0.49 -15.13 -9.72
C THR A 152 0.87 -16.48 -10.33
N PRO A 153 1.33 -17.45 -9.52
CA PRO A 153 1.67 -18.78 -10.03
C PRO A 153 0.51 -19.41 -10.78
N LYS A 154 0.82 -20.10 -11.88
CA LYS A 154 -0.21 -20.73 -12.73
C LYS A 154 -1.01 -21.79 -11.96
N GLU A 155 -0.36 -22.50 -11.06
CA GLU A 155 -0.98 -23.51 -10.19
C GLU A 155 -2.08 -22.93 -9.30
N ILE A 156 -1.97 -21.64 -8.94
CA ILE A 156 -3.00 -20.91 -8.20
C ILE A 156 -4.13 -20.48 -9.13
N LEU A 157 -3.79 -19.95 -10.32
CA LEU A 157 -4.78 -19.50 -11.30
C LEU A 157 -5.63 -20.64 -11.85
N ASP A 158 -5.05 -21.84 -11.97
CA ASP A 158 -5.73 -23.05 -12.47
C ASP A 158 -6.50 -23.82 -11.37
N ASN A 159 -6.35 -23.42 -10.10
CA ASN A 159 -7.07 -24.03 -8.98
C ASN A 159 -8.33 -23.23 -8.64
N ASP A 160 -9.49 -23.74 -9.09
CA ASP A 160 -10.76 -23.04 -8.90
C ASP A 160 -11.15 -22.85 -7.43
N GLU A 161 -10.86 -23.81 -6.53
CA GLU A 161 -11.14 -23.68 -5.10
C GLU A 161 -10.31 -22.55 -4.45
N ILE A 162 -9.03 -22.47 -4.81
CA ILE A 162 -8.15 -21.40 -4.34
C ILE A 162 -8.63 -20.06 -4.92
N MET A 163 -8.94 -20.02 -6.21
CA MET A 163 -9.40 -18.79 -6.87
C MET A 163 -10.73 -18.29 -6.31
N GLU A 164 -11.70 -19.17 -6.03
CA GLU A 164 -12.97 -18.80 -5.41
C GLU A 164 -12.74 -18.10 -4.06
N LEU A 165 -11.74 -18.52 -3.30
CA LEU A 165 -11.39 -17.95 -2.01
C LEU A 165 -10.67 -16.60 -2.12
N TYR A 166 -9.73 -16.46 -3.07
CA TYR A 166 -8.87 -15.27 -3.17
C TYR A 166 -9.41 -14.20 -4.11
N LEU A 167 -10.15 -14.58 -5.14
CA LEU A 167 -10.61 -13.67 -6.18
C LEU A 167 -11.43 -12.48 -5.66
N PRO A 168 -12.35 -12.66 -4.69
CA PRO A 168 -13.12 -11.52 -4.16
C PRO A 168 -12.24 -10.42 -3.53
N ALA A 169 -11.23 -10.81 -2.73
CA ALA A 169 -10.32 -9.87 -2.10
C ALA A 169 -9.41 -9.21 -3.15
N LEU A 170 -8.89 -9.99 -4.08
CA LEU A 170 -8.01 -9.52 -5.14
C LEU A 170 -8.73 -8.52 -6.07
N LYS A 171 -9.95 -8.84 -6.53
CA LYS A 171 -10.77 -7.92 -7.34
C LYS A 171 -11.15 -6.64 -6.60
N ALA A 172 -11.49 -6.75 -5.32
CA ALA A 172 -11.78 -5.57 -4.50
C ALA A 172 -10.55 -4.65 -4.45
N ASP A 173 -9.36 -5.20 -4.18
CA ASP A 173 -8.11 -4.44 -4.11
C ASP A 173 -7.75 -3.79 -5.45
N TYR A 174 -7.89 -4.51 -6.57
CA TYR A 174 -7.67 -3.93 -7.90
C TYR A 174 -8.71 -2.85 -8.24
N GLY A 175 -9.96 -3.02 -7.80
CA GLY A 175 -11.01 -2.00 -7.95
C GLY A 175 -10.71 -0.71 -7.16
N LEU A 176 -9.94 -0.80 -6.06
CA LEU A 176 -9.44 0.38 -5.35
C LEU A 176 -8.41 1.13 -6.20
N LEU A 177 -7.58 0.44 -7.01
CA LEU A 177 -6.61 1.10 -7.89
C LEU A 177 -7.27 2.05 -8.90
N ASP A 178 -8.49 1.76 -9.34
CA ASP A 178 -9.25 2.61 -10.26
C ASP A 178 -9.64 3.97 -9.66
N GLN A 179 -9.58 4.11 -8.34
CA GLN A 179 -10.10 5.26 -7.59
C GLN A 179 -9.01 6.24 -7.13
N PHE A 180 -7.72 5.91 -7.34
CA PHE A 180 -6.63 6.84 -7.04
C PHE A 180 -6.52 7.89 -8.15
N ASP A 181 -7.03 9.08 -7.90
CA ASP A 181 -7.10 10.19 -8.86
C ASP A 181 -6.47 11.49 -8.33
N PHE A 182 -5.77 11.43 -7.20
CA PHE A 182 -5.18 12.61 -6.59
C PHE A 182 -4.27 13.36 -7.58
N GLN A 183 -4.53 14.66 -7.75
CA GLN A 183 -3.73 15.56 -8.57
C GLN A 183 -3.00 16.56 -7.65
N PRO A 184 -1.66 16.56 -7.61
CA PRO A 184 -0.91 17.52 -6.81
C PRO A 184 -0.98 18.92 -7.43
N GLU A 185 -1.01 19.94 -6.58
CA GLU A 185 -0.82 21.31 -7.03
C GLU A 185 0.65 21.51 -7.44
N PRO A 186 0.93 22.11 -8.60
CA PRO A 186 2.30 22.38 -9.02
C PRO A 186 3.07 23.21 -7.98
N GLY A 187 4.27 22.77 -7.64
CA GLY A 187 5.14 23.47 -6.69
C GLY A 187 4.78 23.31 -5.21
N LYS A 188 3.72 22.56 -4.88
CA LYS A 188 3.30 22.33 -3.49
C LYS A 188 3.63 20.91 -3.06
N ALA A 189 4.51 20.75 -2.08
CA ALA A 189 4.80 19.46 -1.49
C ALA A 189 3.58 18.90 -0.74
N VAL A 190 3.13 17.72 -1.12
CA VAL A 190 1.97 17.03 -0.51
C VAL A 190 2.32 16.49 0.87
N VAL A 191 3.49 15.88 0.99
CA VAL A 191 4.10 15.40 2.24
C VAL A 191 5.49 16.02 2.37
N SER A 192 5.98 16.18 3.60
CA SER A 192 7.30 16.78 3.89
C SER A 192 8.33 15.73 4.29
N CYS A 193 7.87 14.52 4.63
CA CYS A 193 8.76 13.43 5.02
C CYS A 193 9.56 12.91 3.80
N PRO A 194 10.80 12.43 4.01
CA PRO A 194 11.59 11.78 2.96
C PRO A 194 10.87 10.55 2.38
N ILE A 195 10.94 10.40 1.06
CA ILE A 195 10.41 9.24 0.35
C ILE A 195 11.58 8.50 -0.31
N GLN A 196 11.70 7.20 -0.04
CA GLN A 196 12.62 6.29 -0.71
C GLN A 196 11.81 5.39 -1.64
N MET A 197 12.18 5.40 -2.92
CA MET A 197 11.49 4.60 -3.94
C MET A 197 12.32 3.39 -4.34
N TYR A 198 11.63 2.30 -4.65
CA TYR A 198 12.22 1.04 -5.10
C TYR A 198 11.42 0.51 -6.28
N ASP A 199 12.12 0.17 -7.35
CA ASP A 199 11.58 -0.50 -8.54
C ASP A 199 12.41 -1.72 -8.89
N GLY A 200 11.80 -2.70 -9.56
CA GLY A 200 12.52 -3.86 -10.05
C GLY A 200 13.25 -3.54 -11.35
N ASP A 201 14.47 -4.05 -11.52
CA ASP A 201 15.31 -3.84 -12.71
C ASP A 201 14.66 -4.28 -14.04
N HIS A 202 13.61 -5.09 -13.95
CA HIS A 202 12.86 -5.59 -15.11
C HIS A 202 11.41 -5.08 -15.13
N ASP A 203 11.04 -4.13 -14.28
CA ASP A 203 9.69 -3.55 -14.26
C ASP A 203 9.56 -2.48 -15.35
N LYS A 204 9.22 -2.93 -16.54
CA LYS A 204 9.07 -2.08 -17.74
C LYS A 204 8.05 -0.94 -17.61
N LYS A 205 7.15 -1.03 -16.63
CA LYS A 205 6.14 0.02 -16.38
C LYS A 205 6.69 1.20 -15.57
N HIS A 206 7.76 1.01 -14.82
CA HIS A 206 8.23 1.99 -13.84
C HIS A 206 9.57 2.64 -14.18
N ASP A 207 10.35 2.08 -15.12
CA ASP A 207 11.73 2.44 -15.43
C ASP A 207 11.97 3.92 -15.82
N TYR A 208 11.01 4.63 -16.37
CA TYR A 208 11.26 5.94 -16.96
C TYR A 208 10.67 7.13 -16.19
N MET A 209 9.71 6.96 -15.33
CA MET A 209 8.96 8.09 -14.75
C MET A 209 9.32 8.43 -13.32
N MET A 210 9.76 7.48 -12.52
CA MET A 210 10.09 7.72 -11.11
C MET A 210 11.36 8.55 -10.93
N VAL A 211 12.38 8.31 -11.75
CA VAL A 211 13.65 9.07 -11.70
C VAL A 211 13.43 10.53 -12.07
N SER A 212 12.58 10.83 -13.06
CA SER A 212 12.32 12.20 -13.50
C SER A 212 11.44 13.01 -12.55
N GLU A 213 10.50 12.37 -11.84
CA GLU A 213 9.62 13.06 -10.89
C GLU A 213 10.27 13.21 -9.51
N VAL A 214 11.09 12.24 -9.07
CA VAL A 214 11.92 12.38 -7.86
C VAL A 214 12.97 13.48 -8.05
N ASN A 215 13.60 13.58 -9.20
CA ASN A 215 14.53 14.67 -9.50
C ASN A 215 13.84 16.05 -9.52
N LYS A 216 12.58 16.14 -9.94
CA LYS A 216 11.78 17.37 -9.84
C LYS A 216 11.43 17.72 -8.38
N MET A 217 11.24 16.73 -7.52
CA MET A 217 11.00 16.94 -6.08
C MET A 217 12.27 17.35 -5.33
N GLU A 218 13.45 16.83 -5.71
CA GLU A 218 14.73 17.22 -5.12
C GLU A 218 15.19 18.61 -5.58
N LEU A 219 14.90 19.01 -6.82
CA LEU A 219 15.22 20.34 -7.34
C LEU A 219 14.40 21.46 -6.67
N SER A 220 13.21 21.15 -6.11
CA SER A 220 12.42 22.12 -5.35
C SER A 220 12.91 22.34 -3.92
N LYS A 221 13.95 21.63 -3.46
CA LYS A 221 14.57 21.77 -2.12
C LYS A 221 15.88 22.58 -2.13
N LYS A 222 16.27 23.16 -3.26
CA LYS A 222 17.55 23.90 -3.40
C LYS A 222 17.39 25.40 -3.62
N ASP A 223 16.22 25.98 -3.31
CA ASP A 223 16.02 27.42 -3.25
C ASP A 223 15.59 27.87 -1.85
#